data_b2121670dd9eb4e2db4e860b23e9b1d4
#
_entry.id   b2121670dd9eb4e2db4e860b23e9b1d4
#
_cell.length_a   1.000
_cell.length_b   1.000
_cell.length_c   1.000
_cell.angle_alpha   90.00
_cell.angle_beta   90.00
_cell.angle_gamma   90.00
#
_symmetry.space_group_name_H-M   'P 1'
#
loop_
_entity.id
_entity.type
_entity.pdbx_description
1 polymer ?
#
loop_
_entity_poly.entity_id
_entity_poly.type
_entity_poly.pdbx_seq_one_letter_code
_entity_poly.pdbx_strand_id
1 'polypeptide(L)'
;ATARGTHQGVPSAHLTFLLCLDGTVEMLRMPDPARTPGTFDAFVGGLHVEPAVIASGAPQAGLQVDLTWRGARTLLGLPAAALQGDVVDLGSLLGRTAHELLDQLASTRTWRSRFALLEAALGRLAAAGEERGREPLPEVGYAWDRLEETGGTLRIEELAREVGWSRRHLAGRFRDEIGLAPKSAARVIRFERACTRLRAPQPPGLAELAADCGYVDQAHLARDFRELAGLTATAWRAERPDATGG
;
A
#
# COMPACT_ATOMS: atom_id res chain seq x y z
N ALA A 1 -22.52 9.06 22.64
CA ALA A 1 -22.00 8.18 21.58
C ALA A 1 -21.51 9.09 20.47
N THR A 2 -20.19 9.22 20.33
CA THR A 2 -19.56 9.93 19.22
C THR A 2 -19.92 9.18 17.94
N ALA A 3 -20.41 9.89 16.91
CA ALA A 3 -20.71 9.28 15.63
C ALA A 3 -19.41 8.62 15.10
N ARG A 4 -19.42 7.30 14.91
CA ARG A 4 -18.32 6.58 14.27
C ARG A 4 -18.19 7.11 12.85
N GLY A 5 -17.11 7.83 12.58
CA GLY A 5 -16.74 8.21 11.21
C GLY A 5 -16.18 7.03 10.45
N THR A 6 -15.93 7.23 9.18
CA THR A 6 -15.16 6.27 8.35
C THR A 6 -14.10 7.03 7.57
N HIS A 7 -13.00 6.37 7.25
CA HIS A 7 -12.03 6.88 6.30
C HIS A 7 -11.69 5.85 5.24
N GLN A 8 -11.15 6.31 4.12
CA GLN A 8 -10.81 5.45 2.99
C GLN A 8 -9.33 5.04 3.07
N GLY A 9 -9.09 3.72 3.13
CA GLY A 9 -7.78 3.17 2.85
C GLY A 9 -7.55 3.14 1.33
N VAL A 10 -6.84 4.14 0.84
CA VAL A 10 -6.65 4.30 -0.61
C VAL A 10 -5.51 3.43 -1.15
N PRO A 11 -5.57 3.01 -2.43
CA PRO A 11 -4.47 2.29 -3.08
C PRO A 11 -3.16 3.09 -3.08
N SER A 12 -2.06 2.40 -2.88
CA SER A 12 -0.69 2.91 -3.01
C SER A 12 0.20 1.92 -3.75
N ALA A 13 1.41 2.34 -4.13
CA ALA A 13 2.44 1.47 -4.71
C ALA A 13 3.11 0.55 -3.67
N HIS A 14 2.68 0.65 -2.41
CA HIS A 14 3.24 -0.06 -1.26
C HIS A 14 2.19 -0.94 -0.59
N LEU A 15 2.63 -2.05 0.01
CA LEU A 15 1.83 -2.80 0.95
C LEU A 15 1.89 -2.10 2.31
N THR A 16 0.79 -2.13 3.05
CA THR A 16 0.74 -1.55 4.41
C THR A 16 1.01 -2.63 5.44
N PHE A 17 2.11 -2.52 6.17
CA PHE A 17 2.39 -3.34 7.35
C PHE A 17 2.06 -2.50 8.59
N LEU A 18 1.03 -2.89 9.33
CA LEU A 18 0.52 -2.11 10.45
C LEU A 18 0.50 -2.92 11.74
N LEU A 19 0.92 -2.29 12.84
CA LEU A 19 0.97 -2.82 14.20
C LEU A 19 0.26 -1.82 15.12
N CYS A 20 -0.91 -2.17 15.66
CA CYS A 20 -1.61 -1.37 16.66
C CYS A 20 -1.01 -1.66 18.05
N LEU A 21 -0.64 -0.63 18.76
CA LEU A 21 -0.14 -0.72 20.14
C LEU A 21 -1.21 -0.34 21.15
N ASP A 22 -2.23 0.35 20.68
CA ASP A 22 -3.43 0.71 21.43
C ASP A 22 -4.62 0.72 20.47
N GLY A 23 -5.68 -0.01 20.81
CA GLY A 23 -6.85 -0.19 19.98
C GLY A 23 -6.67 -1.24 18.86
N THR A 24 -7.59 -1.22 17.91
CA THR A 24 -7.64 -2.13 16.75
C THR A 24 -8.13 -1.37 15.53
N VAL A 25 -7.82 -1.87 14.35
CA VAL A 25 -8.36 -1.37 13.06
C VAL A 25 -9.54 -2.23 12.65
N GLU A 26 -10.72 -1.63 12.59
CA GLU A 26 -11.95 -2.28 12.10
C GLU A 26 -12.13 -1.96 10.61
N MET A 27 -11.94 -2.98 9.76
CA MET A 27 -12.23 -2.91 8.33
C MET A 27 -13.72 -3.16 8.12
N LEU A 28 -14.46 -2.15 7.66
CA LEU A 28 -15.89 -2.24 7.35
C LEU A 28 -16.12 -2.78 5.94
N ARG A 29 -15.16 -2.55 5.04
CA ARG A 29 -15.12 -3.10 3.69
C ARG A 29 -13.67 -3.34 3.27
N MET A 30 -13.40 -4.55 2.81
CA MET A 30 -12.11 -4.93 2.28
C MET A 30 -11.89 -4.33 0.88
N PRO A 31 -10.63 -4.16 0.42
CA PRO A 31 -10.34 -3.72 -0.94
C PRO A 31 -10.93 -4.66 -2.00
N ASP A 32 -10.89 -5.97 -1.77
CA ASP A 32 -11.65 -6.96 -2.55
C ASP A 32 -12.99 -7.21 -1.85
N PRO A 33 -14.13 -6.85 -2.48
CA PRO A 33 -15.44 -7.05 -1.88
C PRO A 33 -15.81 -8.52 -1.61
N ALA A 34 -15.08 -9.47 -2.19
CA ALA A 34 -15.26 -10.90 -1.93
C ALA A 34 -14.62 -11.34 -0.60
N ARG A 35 -13.80 -10.50 0.00
CA ARG A 35 -13.14 -10.76 1.30
C ARG A 35 -14.02 -10.32 2.45
N THR A 36 -13.94 -11.07 3.54
CA THR A 36 -14.74 -10.78 4.75
C THR A 36 -14.13 -9.63 5.54
N PRO A 37 -14.89 -8.58 5.87
CA PRO A 37 -14.47 -7.55 6.83
C PRO A 37 -14.05 -8.13 8.17
N GLY A 38 -13.19 -7.39 8.90
CA GLY A 38 -12.64 -7.89 10.17
C GLY A 38 -12.03 -6.79 11.03
N THR A 39 -11.59 -7.18 12.21
CA THR A 39 -10.88 -6.31 13.15
C THR A 39 -9.48 -6.87 13.38
N PHE A 40 -8.46 -6.01 13.32
CA PHE A 40 -7.07 -6.38 13.34
C PHE A 40 -6.31 -5.53 14.36
N ASP A 41 -5.42 -6.13 15.12
CA ASP A 41 -4.39 -5.48 15.93
C ASP A 41 -3.07 -5.36 15.17
N ALA A 42 -2.78 -6.32 14.27
CA ALA A 42 -1.67 -6.26 13.35
C ALA A 42 -2.01 -6.93 12.01
N PHE A 43 -1.65 -6.30 10.90
CA PHE A 43 -1.97 -6.84 9.58
C PHE A 43 -0.99 -6.40 8.49
N VAL A 44 -1.07 -7.10 7.38
CA VAL A 44 -0.50 -6.65 6.10
C VAL A 44 -1.65 -6.43 5.11
N GLY A 45 -1.80 -5.19 4.66
CA GLY A 45 -2.66 -4.83 3.53
C GLY A 45 -1.92 -4.98 2.22
N GLY A 46 -2.44 -5.80 1.32
CA GLY A 46 -1.86 -6.03 0.00
C GLY A 46 -2.12 -4.90 -0.99
N LEU A 47 -1.46 -4.96 -2.15
CA LEU A 47 -1.71 -4.02 -3.24
C LEU A 47 -3.14 -4.16 -3.76
N HIS A 48 -3.81 -3.05 -4.03
CA HIS A 48 -5.20 -3.05 -4.45
C HIS A 48 -5.52 -1.88 -5.40
N VAL A 49 -6.71 -1.89 -5.99
CA VAL A 49 -7.21 -0.85 -6.91
C VAL A 49 -8.59 -0.31 -6.51
N GLU A 50 -9.14 -0.80 -5.42
CA GLU A 50 -10.38 -0.30 -4.83
C GLU A 50 -10.11 0.13 -3.38
N PRO A 51 -10.76 1.18 -2.87
CA PRO A 51 -10.51 1.64 -1.51
C PRO A 51 -11.08 0.65 -0.48
N ALA A 52 -10.34 0.43 0.60
CA ALA A 52 -10.89 -0.13 1.83
C ALA A 52 -11.74 0.91 2.55
N VAL A 53 -12.72 0.48 3.35
CA VAL A 53 -13.45 1.37 4.27
C VAL A 53 -13.12 0.97 5.70
N ILE A 54 -12.57 1.91 6.46
CA ILE A 54 -12.06 1.71 7.79
C ILE A 54 -12.88 2.55 8.77
N ALA A 55 -13.29 1.95 9.89
CA ALA A 55 -13.96 2.70 10.97
C ALA A 55 -12.96 3.68 11.59
N SER A 56 -13.43 4.91 11.85
CA SER A 56 -12.65 5.94 12.54
C SER A 56 -13.37 6.42 13.80
N GLY A 57 -12.63 7.06 14.72
CA GLY A 57 -13.21 7.71 15.90
C GLY A 57 -12.78 7.15 17.25
N ALA A 58 -12.04 6.06 17.31
CA ALA A 58 -11.31 5.65 18.49
C ALA A 58 -9.85 6.15 18.41
N PRO A 59 -9.25 6.65 19.48
CA PRO A 59 -7.81 6.90 19.52
C PRO A 59 -7.06 5.62 19.23
N GLN A 60 -6.09 5.69 18.36
CA GLN A 60 -5.24 4.55 18.01
C GLN A 60 -3.78 5.02 18.06
N ALA A 61 -2.91 4.16 18.58
CA ALA A 61 -1.47 4.36 18.50
C ALA A 61 -0.86 3.11 17.88
N GLY A 62 0.03 3.29 16.93
CA GLY A 62 0.61 2.16 16.22
C GLY A 62 1.83 2.56 15.40
N LEU A 63 2.37 1.57 14.73
CA LEU A 63 3.47 1.68 13.79
C LEU A 63 2.98 1.21 12.42
N GLN A 64 3.17 2.04 11.41
CA GLN A 64 2.95 1.67 10.01
C GLN A 64 4.28 1.65 9.28
N VAL A 65 4.47 0.62 8.48
CA VAL A 65 5.60 0.49 7.56
C VAL A 65 5.05 0.28 6.16
N ASP A 66 5.47 1.13 5.24
CA ASP A 66 5.15 0.97 3.84
C ASP A 66 6.17 0.01 3.22
N LEU A 67 5.71 -1.19 2.85
CA LEU A 67 6.56 -2.22 2.26
C LEU A 67 6.51 -2.13 0.74
N THR A 68 7.67 -2.14 0.11
CA THR A 68 7.73 -2.42 -1.32
C THR A 68 7.30 -3.87 -1.59
N TRP A 69 6.88 -4.18 -2.80
CA TRP A 69 6.57 -5.56 -3.17
C TRP A 69 7.77 -6.51 -2.98
N ARG A 70 9.03 -6.01 -3.17
CA ARG A 70 10.25 -6.76 -2.85
C ARG A 70 10.39 -6.95 -1.36
N GLY A 71 10.13 -5.90 -0.56
CA GLY A 71 10.16 -5.97 0.89
C GLY A 71 9.15 -6.98 1.44
N ALA A 72 7.94 -7.06 0.88
CA ALA A 72 6.97 -8.08 1.24
C ALA A 72 7.53 -9.50 0.99
N ARG A 73 8.15 -9.74 -0.16
CA ARG A 73 8.78 -11.03 -0.46
C ARG A 73 9.92 -11.33 0.51
N THR A 74 10.79 -10.39 0.78
CA THR A 74 11.92 -10.56 1.70
C THR A 74 11.47 -10.82 3.13
N LEU A 75 10.48 -10.08 3.63
CA LEU A 75 10.04 -10.19 5.02
C LEU A 75 9.08 -11.36 5.26
N LEU A 76 8.18 -11.61 4.32
CA LEU A 76 7.09 -12.58 4.47
C LEU A 76 7.35 -13.90 3.72
N GLY A 77 8.32 -13.95 2.82
CA GLY A 77 8.60 -15.11 1.97
C GLY A 77 7.54 -15.36 0.89
N LEU A 78 6.67 -14.39 0.60
CA LEU A 78 5.54 -14.48 -0.32
C LEU A 78 5.66 -13.44 -1.44
N PRO A 79 5.22 -13.73 -2.67
CA PRO A 79 5.03 -12.69 -3.66
C PRO A 79 3.91 -11.74 -3.20
N ALA A 80 4.01 -10.45 -3.51
CA ALA A 80 2.97 -9.46 -3.18
C ALA A 80 1.59 -9.86 -3.73
N ALA A 81 1.57 -10.61 -4.83
CA ALA A 81 0.36 -11.19 -5.44
C ALA A 81 -0.45 -12.05 -4.47
N ALA A 82 0.18 -12.74 -3.53
CA ALA A 82 -0.51 -13.58 -2.56
C ALA A 82 -1.40 -12.78 -1.58
N LEU A 83 -1.15 -11.47 -1.46
CA LEU A 83 -1.85 -10.55 -0.57
C LEU A 83 -2.75 -9.56 -1.34
N GLN A 84 -2.82 -9.68 -2.66
CA GLN A 84 -3.53 -8.72 -3.51
C GLN A 84 -5.01 -8.56 -3.12
N GLY A 85 -5.42 -7.33 -2.88
CA GLY A 85 -6.81 -6.98 -2.53
C GLY A 85 -7.26 -7.44 -1.14
N ASP A 86 -6.35 -7.97 -0.32
CA ASP A 86 -6.64 -8.52 0.99
C ASP A 86 -5.98 -7.73 2.13
N VAL A 87 -6.50 -7.91 3.33
CA VAL A 87 -5.91 -7.50 4.60
C VAL A 87 -5.74 -8.76 5.43
N VAL A 88 -4.51 -9.19 5.61
CA VAL A 88 -4.18 -10.47 6.25
C VAL A 88 -3.60 -10.22 7.63
N ASP A 89 -4.18 -10.87 8.62
CA ASP A 89 -3.68 -10.85 10.00
C ASP A 89 -2.21 -11.26 10.07
N LEU A 90 -1.41 -10.51 10.80
CA LEU A 90 0.03 -10.73 10.88
C LEU A 90 0.38 -12.06 11.58
N GLY A 91 -0.42 -12.49 12.54
CA GLY A 91 -0.28 -13.79 13.20
C GLY A 91 -0.47 -14.95 12.23
N SER A 92 -1.34 -14.80 11.24
CA SER A 92 -1.53 -15.78 10.15
C SER A 92 -0.32 -15.88 9.22
N LEU A 93 0.47 -14.83 9.08
CA LEU A 93 1.66 -14.78 8.21
C LEU A 93 2.95 -15.18 8.94
N LEU A 94 3.14 -14.72 10.17
CA LEU A 94 4.38 -14.85 10.93
C LEU A 94 4.23 -15.74 12.20
N GLY A 95 3.02 -16.22 12.47
CA GLY A 95 2.75 -17.09 13.62
C GLY A 95 3.12 -16.40 14.94
N ARG A 96 3.82 -17.14 15.80
CA ARG A 96 4.23 -16.68 17.13
C ARG A 96 5.12 -15.43 17.08
N THR A 97 5.94 -15.25 16.04
CA THR A 97 6.81 -14.09 15.88
C THR A 97 6.03 -12.78 15.84
N ALA A 98 4.81 -12.77 15.27
CA ALA A 98 3.96 -11.58 15.24
C ALA A 98 3.50 -11.18 16.64
N HIS A 99 3.02 -12.15 17.44
CA HIS A 99 2.55 -11.91 18.81
C HIS A 99 3.70 -11.44 19.71
N GLU A 100 4.87 -12.10 19.64
CA GLU A 100 6.06 -11.71 20.40
C GLU A 100 6.51 -10.30 20.06
N LEU A 101 6.44 -9.90 18.78
CA LEU A 101 6.77 -8.54 18.36
C LEU A 101 5.78 -7.50 18.93
N LEU A 102 4.47 -7.77 18.84
CA LEU A 102 3.44 -6.90 19.39
C LEU A 102 3.61 -6.72 20.90
N ASP A 103 3.79 -7.80 21.66
CA ASP A 103 3.98 -7.76 23.11
C ASP A 103 5.22 -6.93 23.49
N GLN A 104 6.33 -7.12 22.80
CA GLN A 104 7.56 -6.36 23.01
C GLN A 104 7.37 -4.87 22.71
N LEU A 105 6.70 -4.55 21.60
CA LEU A 105 6.41 -3.15 21.23
C LEU A 105 5.46 -2.49 22.24
N ALA A 106 4.41 -3.19 22.66
CA ALA A 106 3.45 -2.68 23.65
C ALA A 106 4.10 -2.41 25.01
N SER A 107 4.99 -3.32 25.47
CA SER A 107 5.72 -3.15 26.72
C SER A 107 6.83 -2.08 26.67
N THR A 108 7.24 -1.67 25.48
CA THR A 108 8.30 -0.67 25.28
C THR A 108 7.77 0.75 25.51
N ARG A 109 8.45 1.55 26.35
CA ARG A 109 7.91 2.84 26.83
C ARG A 109 8.11 4.00 25.87
N THR A 110 9.19 4.03 25.09
CA THR A 110 9.54 5.18 24.23
C THR A 110 9.43 4.86 22.75
N TRP A 111 9.00 5.82 21.95
CA TRP A 111 8.94 5.67 20.50
C TRP A 111 10.30 5.33 19.88
N ARG A 112 11.38 5.96 20.36
CA ARG A 112 12.74 5.63 19.91
C ARG A 112 13.07 4.16 20.08
N SER A 113 12.76 3.59 21.25
CA SER A 113 13.00 2.16 21.51
C SER A 113 12.08 1.25 20.72
N ARG A 114 10.83 1.68 20.48
CA ARG A 114 9.89 0.95 19.60
C ARG A 114 10.39 0.88 18.17
N PHE A 115 10.87 1.99 17.62
CA PHE A 115 11.44 2.00 16.27
C PHE A 115 12.69 1.09 16.18
N ALA A 116 13.61 1.19 17.12
CA ALA A 116 14.81 0.33 17.15
C ALA A 116 14.45 -1.16 17.25
N LEU A 117 13.43 -1.51 18.05
CA LEU A 117 12.94 -2.87 18.18
C LEU A 117 12.31 -3.35 16.87
N LEU A 118 11.48 -2.53 16.22
CA LEU A 118 10.87 -2.84 14.94
C LEU A 118 11.94 -3.03 13.85
N GLU A 119 12.91 -2.12 13.74
CA GLU A 119 14.03 -2.25 12.79
C GLU A 119 14.79 -3.57 12.99
N ALA A 120 15.12 -3.90 14.24
CA ALA A 120 15.79 -5.16 14.54
C ALA A 120 14.94 -6.39 14.20
N ALA A 121 13.62 -6.34 14.41
CA ALA A 121 12.69 -7.41 14.04
C ALA A 121 12.59 -7.57 12.52
N LEU A 122 12.43 -6.46 11.79
CA LEU A 122 12.41 -6.47 10.32
C LEU A 122 13.73 -6.98 9.73
N GLY A 123 14.88 -6.59 10.32
CA GLY A 123 16.19 -7.11 9.92
C GLY A 123 16.33 -8.63 10.09
N ARG A 124 15.82 -9.20 11.20
CA ARG A 124 15.79 -10.66 11.40
C ARG A 124 14.87 -11.36 10.40
N LEU A 125 13.70 -10.80 10.13
CA LEU A 125 12.76 -11.34 9.13
C LEU A 125 13.37 -11.31 7.74
N ALA A 126 14.06 -10.21 7.37
CA ALA A 126 14.74 -10.08 6.09
C ALA A 126 15.83 -11.14 5.92
N ALA A 127 16.73 -11.31 6.90
CA ALA A 127 17.77 -12.32 6.87
C ALA A 127 17.19 -13.75 6.72
N ALA A 128 16.13 -14.07 7.47
CA ALA A 128 15.44 -15.36 7.34
C ALA A 128 14.69 -15.50 6.00
N GLY A 129 14.26 -14.40 5.39
CA GLY A 129 13.60 -14.38 4.09
C GLY A 129 14.55 -14.63 2.92
N GLU A 130 15.76 -14.07 2.97
CA GLU A 130 16.82 -14.29 1.98
C GLU A 130 17.20 -15.77 1.85
N GLU A 131 17.22 -16.50 2.96
CA GLU A 131 17.48 -17.94 2.96
C GLU A 131 16.36 -18.78 2.30
N ARG A 132 15.12 -18.26 2.31
CA ARG A 132 13.91 -18.94 1.78
C ARG A 132 13.57 -18.55 0.35
N GLY A 133 14.13 -17.45 -0.15
CA GLY A 133 13.58 -16.73 -1.26
C GLY A 133 13.99 -17.25 -2.63
N ARG A 134 12.98 -17.53 -3.47
CA ARG A 134 13.14 -17.49 -4.92
C ARG A 134 13.12 -16.02 -5.35
N GLU A 135 14.18 -15.54 -5.94
CA GLU A 135 14.22 -14.18 -6.48
C GLU A 135 13.15 -13.97 -7.56
N PRO A 136 12.52 -12.80 -7.59
CA PRO A 136 11.60 -12.45 -8.66
C PRO A 136 12.34 -12.37 -9.99
N LEU A 137 11.62 -12.51 -11.10
CA LEU A 137 12.20 -12.31 -12.43
C LEU A 137 12.73 -10.87 -12.55
N PRO A 138 14.01 -10.70 -12.99
CA PRO A 138 14.60 -9.38 -13.14
C PRO A 138 13.79 -8.43 -14.01
N GLU A 139 13.12 -8.96 -15.04
CA GLU A 139 12.29 -8.19 -15.95
C GLU A 139 11.06 -7.61 -15.27
N VAL A 140 10.46 -8.32 -14.29
CA VAL A 140 9.34 -7.81 -13.49
C VAL A 140 9.84 -6.68 -12.59
N GLY A 141 11.02 -6.88 -11.98
CA GLY A 141 11.68 -5.85 -11.20
C GLY A 141 11.95 -4.59 -12.00
N TYR A 142 12.59 -4.75 -13.14
CA TYR A 142 12.84 -3.65 -14.07
C TYR A 142 11.54 -2.94 -14.49
N ALA A 143 10.52 -3.72 -14.86
CA ALA A 143 9.23 -3.14 -15.26
C ALA A 143 8.58 -2.30 -14.17
N TRP A 144 8.64 -2.75 -12.92
CA TRP A 144 8.14 -1.97 -11.79
C TRP A 144 8.92 -0.66 -11.61
N ASP A 145 10.25 -0.75 -11.57
CA ASP A 145 11.12 0.42 -11.39
C ASP A 145 10.89 1.48 -12.49
N ARG A 146 10.71 1.04 -13.74
CA ARG A 146 10.37 1.94 -14.86
C ARG A 146 9.02 2.62 -14.68
N LEU A 147 8.01 1.91 -14.13
CA LEU A 147 6.71 2.53 -13.83
C LEU A 147 6.84 3.58 -12.72
N GLU A 148 7.61 3.32 -11.68
CA GLU A 148 7.87 4.29 -10.61
C GLU A 148 8.65 5.51 -11.12
N GLU A 149 9.76 5.31 -11.83
CA GLU A 149 10.59 6.37 -12.41
C GLU A 149 9.78 7.32 -13.31
N THR A 150 8.88 6.76 -14.09
CA THR A 150 8.01 7.54 -15.00
C THR A 150 6.75 8.07 -14.33
N GLY A 151 6.54 7.80 -13.03
CA GLY A 151 5.33 8.16 -12.32
C GLY A 151 4.07 7.55 -12.94
N GLY A 152 4.16 6.35 -13.49
CA GLY A 152 3.06 5.61 -14.10
C GLY A 152 2.61 6.16 -15.46
N THR A 153 3.41 6.96 -16.14
CA THR A 153 3.06 7.54 -17.46
C THR A 153 3.54 6.70 -18.66
N LEU A 154 4.51 5.79 -18.43
CA LEU A 154 5.07 4.92 -19.47
C LEU A 154 3.99 4.03 -20.10
N ARG A 155 4.00 3.94 -21.43
CA ARG A 155 3.08 3.06 -22.16
C ARG A 155 3.47 1.59 -21.95
N ILE A 156 2.49 0.74 -21.67
CA ILE A 156 2.74 -0.69 -21.42
C ILE A 156 3.33 -1.42 -22.63
N GLU A 157 3.02 -0.94 -23.85
CA GLU A 157 3.63 -1.44 -25.08
C GLU A 157 5.14 -1.16 -25.14
N GLU A 158 5.54 -0.01 -24.67
CA GLU A 158 6.94 0.43 -24.62
C GLU A 158 7.69 -0.35 -23.53
N LEU A 159 7.10 -0.45 -22.34
CA LEU A 159 7.62 -1.25 -21.25
C LEU A 159 7.83 -2.73 -21.65
N ALA A 160 6.86 -3.33 -22.35
CA ALA A 160 6.97 -4.70 -22.84
C ALA A 160 8.13 -4.87 -23.86
N ARG A 161 8.35 -3.85 -24.70
CA ARG A 161 9.51 -3.83 -25.62
C ARG A 161 10.85 -3.71 -24.90
N GLU A 162 10.92 -2.85 -23.86
CA GLU A 162 12.14 -2.67 -23.06
C GLU A 162 12.59 -3.98 -22.42
N VAL A 163 11.66 -4.80 -21.90
CA VAL A 163 11.97 -6.11 -21.30
C VAL A 163 12.02 -7.28 -22.30
N GLY A 164 11.82 -7.02 -23.59
CA GLY A 164 11.86 -8.05 -24.63
C GLY A 164 10.67 -9.03 -24.63
N TRP A 165 9.54 -8.65 -24.02
CA TRP A 165 8.37 -9.51 -23.86
C TRP A 165 7.17 -9.01 -24.67
N SER A 166 6.23 -9.93 -24.97
CA SER A 166 4.90 -9.51 -25.41
C SER A 166 4.13 -8.88 -24.23
N ARG A 167 3.18 -7.97 -24.53
CA ARG A 167 2.30 -7.38 -23.51
C ARG A 167 1.59 -8.43 -22.66
N ARG A 168 1.14 -9.52 -23.30
CA ARG A 168 0.44 -10.61 -22.61
C ARG A 168 1.35 -11.32 -21.62
N HIS A 169 2.60 -11.61 -22.04
CA HIS A 169 3.58 -12.28 -21.20
C HIS A 169 3.96 -11.39 -20.01
N LEU A 170 4.29 -10.12 -20.26
CA LEU A 170 4.55 -9.15 -19.19
C LEU A 170 3.38 -9.07 -18.20
N ALA A 171 2.14 -8.94 -18.70
CA ALA A 171 0.96 -8.84 -17.85
C ALA A 171 0.72 -10.10 -16.98
N GLY A 172 1.02 -11.28 -17.49
CA GLY A 172 0.98 -12.52 -16.73
C GLY A 172 2.00 -12.54 -15.60
N ARG A 173 3.30 -12.40 -15.97
CA ARG A 173 4.40 -12.45 -15.00
C ARG A 173 4.32 -11.36 -13.94
N PHE A 174 3.91 -10.17 -14.35
CA PHE A 174 3.73 -9.05 -13.44
C PHE A 174 2.59 -9.31 -12.44
N ARG A 175 1.45 -9.91 -12.87
CA ARG A 175 0.39 -10.32 -11.95
C ARG A 175 0.82 -11.44 -11.00
N ASP A 176 1.55 -12.43 -11.51
CA ASP A 176 2.01 -13.57 -10.69
C ASP A 176 2.90 -13.12 -9.52
N GLU A 177 3.65 -12.03 -9.70
CA GLU A 177 4.58 -11.50 -8.71
C GLU A 177 3.98 -10.36 -7.87
N ILE A 178 3.35 -9.38 -8.53
CA ILE A 178 2.88 -8.13 -7.93
C ILE A 178 1.41 -8.21 -7.48
N GLY A 179 0.59 -9.02 -8.16
CA GLY A 179 -0.85 -9.10 -7.98
C GLY A 179 -1.64 -8.15 -8.88
N LEU A 180 -1.04 -7.07 -9.35
CA LEU A 180 -1.67 -6.09 -10.24
C LEU A 180 -1.22 -6.29 -11.69
N ALA A 181 -2.06 -5.92 -12.64
CA ALA A 181 -1.61 -5.77 -14.01
C ALA A 181 -0.72 -4.52 -14.15
N PRO A 182 0.27 -4.48 -15.07
CA PRO A 182 1.13 -3.31 -15.26
C PRO A 182 0.36 -1.99 -15.44
N LYS A 183 -0.75 -2.02 -16.18
CA LYS A 183 -1.62 -0.85 -16.36
C LYS A 183 -2.28 -0.38 -15.06
N SER A 184 -2.69 -1.33 -14.20
CA SER A 184 -3.27 -1.02 -12.89
C SER A 184 -2.21 -0.46 -11.94
N ALA A 185 -1.01 -1.04 -11.92
CA ALA A 185 0.12 -0.53 -11.15
C ALA A 185 0.49 0.89 -11.58
N ALA A 186 0.63 1.15 -12.89
CA ALA A 186 0.87 2.49 -13.43
C ALA A 186 -0.20 3.50 -13.00
N ARG A 187 -1.47 3.08 -12.96
CA ARG A 187 -2.59 3.90 -12.51
C ARG A 187 -2.49 4.23 -11.02
N VAL A 188 -2.16 3.24 -10.18
CA VAL A 188 -1.98 3.42 -8.72
C VAL A 188 -0.80 4.34 -8.43
N ILE A 189 0.35 4.13 -9.08
CA ILE A 189 1.55 4.99 -8.93
C ILE A 189 1.22 6.45 -9.28
N ARG A 190 0.52 6.67 -10.39
CA ARG A 190 0.09 8.01 -10.81
C ARG A 190 -0.87 8.66 -9.82
N PHE A 191 -1.82 7.89 -9.30
CA PHE A 191 -2.78 8.32 -8.30
C PHE A 191 -2.08 8.69 -6.97
N GLU A 192 -1.17 7.86 -6.47
CA GLU A 192 -0.40 8.13 -5.26
C GLU A 192 0.43 9.41 -5.38
N ARG A 193 1.07 9.62 -6.54
CA ARG A 193 1.76 10.88 -6.85
C ARG A 193 0.81 12.09 -6.78
N ALA A 194 -0.40 11.97 -7.32
CA ALA A 194 -1.40 13.03 -7.23
C ALA A 194 -1.84 13.27 -5.78
N CYS A 195 -2.03 12.23 -4.98
CA CYS A 195 -2.34 12.33 -3.56
C CYS A 195 -1.24 13.06 -2.78
N THR A 196 0.03 12.72 -3.02
CA THR A 196 1.18 13.37 -2.38
C THR A 196 1.23 14.86 -2.72
N ARG A 197 1.00 15.22 -3.98
CA ARG A 197 1.00 16.64 -4.39
C ARG A 197 -0.19 17.42 -3.81
N LEU A 198 -1.35 16.79 -3.65
CA LEU A 198 -2.52 17.42 -3.01
C LEU A 198 -2.33 17.67 -1.51
N ARG A 199 -1.46 16.91 -0.85
CA ARG A 199 -1.11 17.08 0.58
C ARG A 199 0.00 18.09 0.81
N ALA A 200 0.65 18.59 -0.24
CA ALA A 200 1.67 19.61 -0.11
C ALA A 200 1.10 20.88 0.57
N PRO A 201 1.93 21.67 1.29
CA PRO A 201 1.48 22.91 1.93
C PRO A 201 0.82 23.90 0.95
N GLN A 202 1.25 23.90 -0.31
CA GLN A 202 0.70 24.69 -1.39
C GLN A 202 0.34 23.77 -2.56
N PRO A 203 -0.83 23.11 -2.53
CA PRO A 203 -1.22 22.19 -3.58
C PRO A 203 -1.55 22.95 -4.87
N PRO A 204 -1.18 22.38 -6.03
CA PRO A 204 -1.52 22.96 -7.34
C PRO A 204 -3.04 22.93 -7.58
N GLY A 205 -3.50 23.71 -8.56
CA GLY A 205 -4.86 23.60 -9.09
C GLY A 205 -5.09 22.23 -9.75
N LEU A 206 -6.36 21.75 -9.78
CA LEU A 206 -6.64 20.39 -10.28
C LEU A 206 -6.25 20.18 -11.76
N ALA A 207 -6.30 21.22 -12.58
CA ALA A 207 -5.86 21.13 -13.98
C ALA A 207 -4.34 21.00 -14.09
N GLU A 208 -3.58 21.76 -13.31
CA GLU A 208 -2.14 21.69 -13.20
C GLU A 208 -1.71 20.33 -12.61
N LEU A 209 -2.38 19.90 -11.53
CA LEU A 209 -2.15 18.57 -10.93
C LEU A 209 -2.34 17.45 -11.96
N ALA A 210 -3.39 17.52 -12.76
CA ALA A 210 -3.65 16.54 -13.81
C ALA A 210 -2.49 16.49 -14.82
N ALA A 211 -2.04 17.63 -15.30
CA ALA A 211 -0.91 17.72 -16.23
C ALA A 211 0.38 17.16 -15.62
N ASP A 212 0.72 17.59 -14.41
CA ASP A 212 1.95 17.20 -13.69
C ASP A 212 2.03 15.72 -13.36
N CYS A 213 0.86 15.09 -13.13
CA CYS A 213 0.77 13.67 -12.81
C CYS A 213 0.49 12.78 -14.04
N GLY A 214 0.52 13.35 -15.27
CA GLY A 214 0.38 12.57 -16.50
C GLY A 214 -1.05 12.09 -16.78
N TYR A 215 -2.06 12.81 -16.28
CA TYR A 215 -3.45 12.64 -16.69
C TYR A 215 -3.70 13.43 -17.98
N VAL A 216 -4.57 12.93 -18.82
CA VAL A 216 -4.95 13.60 -20.09
C VAL A 216 -5.59 14.96 -19.81
N ASP A 217 -6.45 14.99 -18.78
CA ASP A 217 -7.20 16.17 -18.35
C ASP A 217 -7.69 16.03 -16.90
N GLN A 218 -8.32 17.09 -16.40
CA GLN A 218 -8.91 17.10 -15.06
C GLN A 218 -10.05 16.07 -14.90
N ALA A 219 -10.79 15.75 -15.96
CA ALA A 219 -11.88 14.78 -15.90
C ALA A 219 -11.34 13.34 -15.72
N HIS A 220 -10.20 13.04 -16.34
CA HIS A 220 -9.48 11.77 -16.13
C HIS A 220 -8.98 11.66 -14.68
N LEU A 221 -8.35 12.70 -14.14
CA LEU A 221 -7.96 12.76 -12.72
C LEU A 221 -9.17 12.55 -11.80
N ALA A 222 -10.27 13.26 -12.04
CA ALA A 222 -11.48 13.16 -11.22
C ALA A 222 -12.12 11.76 -11.27
N ARG A 223 -12.01 11.04 -12.39
CA ARG A 223 -12.47 9.66 -12.51
C ARG A 223 -11.62 8.73 -11.67
N ASP A 224 -10.29 8.85 -11.75
CA ASP A 224 -9.38 8.03 -10.95
C ASP A 224 -9.60 8.23 -9.45
N PHE A 225 -9.80 9.47 -8.99
CA PHE A 225 -10.11 9.73 -7.58
C PHE A 225 -11.41 9.05 -7.13
N ARG A 226 -12.48 9.10 -7.93
CA ARG A 226 -13.74 8.42 -7.58
C ARG A 226 -13.59 6.90 -7.52
N GLU A 227 -12.82 6.32 -8.44
CA GLU A 227 -12.65 4.87 -8.50
C GLU A 227 -11.66 4.34 -7.45
N LEU A 228 -10.52 5.04 -7.24
CA LEU A 228 -9.45 4.59 -6.35
C LEU A 228 -9.62 5.06 -4.90
N ALA A 229 -10.25 6.22 -4.68
CA ALA A 229 -10.48 6.75 -3.33
C ALA A 229 -11.95 6.75 -2.90
N GLY A 230 -12.89 6.47 -3.80
CA GLY A 230 -14.33 6.62 -3.51
C GLY A 230 -14.79 8.06 -3.33
N LEU A 231 -13.92 9.05 -3.57
CA LEU A 231 -14.12 10.47 -3.29
C LEU A 231 -13.67 11.33 -4.46
N THR A 232 -14.09 12.60 -4.46
CA THR A 232 -13.47 13.58 -5.35
C THR A 232 -12.10 14.01 -4.81
N ALA A 233 -11.20 14.49 -5.67
CA ALA A 233 -9.90 15.01 -5.25
C ALA A 233 -10.01 16.12 -4.19
N THR A 234 -11.02 16.97 -4.30
CA THR A 234 -11.29 18.04 -3.34
C THR A 234 -11.80 17.49 -2.00
N ALA A 235 -12.72 16.53 -2.00
CA ALA A 235 -13.21 15.88 -0.78
C ALA A 235 -12.08 15.10 -0.09
N TRP A 236 -11.32 14.33 -0.84
CA TRP A 236 -10.17 13.58 -0.32
C TRP A 236 -9.12 14.50 0.34
N ARG A 237 -8.86 15.65 -0.24
CA ARG A 237 -7.97 16.65 0.37
C ARG A 237 -8.51 17.21 1.68
N ALA A 238 -9.83 17.35 1.80
CA ALA A 238 -10.49 17.85 3.00
C ALA A 238 -10.54 16.80 4.12
N GLU A 239 -10.55 15.52 3.77
CA GLU A 239 -10.36 14.42 4.72
C GLU A 239 -8.86 14.37 5.12
N ARG A 240 -8.48 15.19 6.12
CA ARG A 240 -7.19 14.98 6.77
C ARG A 240 -7.28 13.66 7.53
N PRO A 241 -6.42 12.66 7.25
CA PRO A 241 -6.08 11.72 8.31
C PRO A 241 -5.48 12.59 9.41
N ASP A 242 -6.01 12.49 10.62
CA ASP A 242 -5.42 13.15 11.77
C ASP A 242 -3.95 12.76 11.80
N ALA A 243 -3.08 13.69 11.43
CA ALA A 243 -1.64 13.56 11.58
C ALA A 243 -1.35 13.76 13.08
N THR A 244 -1.76 12.79 13.86
CA THR A 244 -1.34 12.64 15.25
C THR A 244 -0.04 11.88 15.22
N GLY A 245 1.04 12.63 15.26
CA GLY A 245 2.35 12.04 15.42
C GLY A 245 3.46 13.01 15.09
N GLY A 246 3.64 14.04 15.97
CA GLY A 246 4.92 14.68 16.16
C GLY A 246 5.74 13.89 17.18
#